data_1222e7231f3190e279ac72080abf4dae
#
_entry.id   1222e7231f3190e279ac72080abf4dae
#
_cell.length_a   1.000
_cell.length_b   1.000
_cell.length_c   1.000
_cell.angle_alpha   90.00
_cell.angle_beta   90.00
_cell.angle_gamma   90.00
#
_symmetry.space_group_name_H-M   'P 1'
#
loop_
_entity.id
_entity.type
_entity.pdbx_description
1 polymer ?
#
loop_
_entity_poly.entity_id
_entity_poly.type
_entity_poly.pdbx_seq_one_letter_code
_entity_poly.pdbx_strand_id
1 'polypeptide(L)'
;MFQFTYLNKQEKEYWLPQLFDLLYDNMKTIAPSGKSYEAEKAEWLGNVSPALEKAPRQVLLCFADGELAGFVQFYTRAELLMVEEVQLRKTYHRSFLFYRICKFLRNSLPTEITVVEAYAEKRNLYSQKLMQKLGMEVIAEEGPFVHLRGQLEPMRKYLR
;
A
#
# COMPACT_ATOMS: atom_id res chain seq x y z
N MET A 1 -15.36 13.94 -1.17
CA MET A 1 -15.28 13.22 0.12
C MET A 1 -14.58 11.89 -0.07
N PHE A 2 -13.66 11.52 0.83
CA PHE A 2 -12.98 10.21 0.78
C PHE A 2 -13.76 9.17 1.56
N GLN A 3 -13.86 7.98 0.99
CA GLN A 3 -14.47 6.82 1.62
C GLN A 3 -13.47 5.65 1.61
N PHE A 4 -13.49 4.84 2.65
CA PHE A 4 -12.59 3.72 2.84
C PHE A 4 -13.40 2.46 3.14
N THR A 5 -13.09 1.38 2.44
CA THR A 5 -13.71 0.08 2.69
C THR A 5 -12.72 -1.05 2.44
N TYR A 6 -12.80 -2.10 3.23
CA TYR A 6 -11.99 -3.29 2.98
C TYR A 6 -12.57 -4.08 1.81
N LEU A 7 -11.66 -4.60 0.97
CA LEU A 7 -12.03 -5.46 -0.14
C LEU A 7 -12.76 -6.69 0.38
N ASN A 8 -13.96 -6.93 -0.16
CA ASN A 8 -14.61 -8.21 -0.01
C ASN A 8 -13.90 -9.22 -0.92
N LYS A 9 -13.31 -10.26 -0.32
CA LYS A 9 -12.53 -11.26 -1.07
C LYS A 9 -13.34 -11.99 -2.13
N GLN A 10 -14.66 -12.05 -2.00
CA GLN A 10 -15.55 -12.60 -3.03
C GLN A 10 -15.64 -11.71 -4.27
N GLU A 11 -15.25 -10.44 -4.16
CA GLU A 11 -15.25 -9.46 -5.25
C GLU A 11 -13.84 -9.20 -5.82
N LYS A 12 -12.84 -9.98 -5.43
CA LYS A 12 -11.45 -9.77 -5.85
C LYS A 12 -11.26 -9.80 -7.36
N GLU A 13 -11.98 -10.67 -8.05
CA GLU A 13 -11.89 -10.78 -9.52
C GLU A 13 -12.35 -9.49 -10.25
N TYR A 14 -13.24 -8.73 -9.60
CA TYR A 14 -13.68 -7.43 -10.10
C TYR A 14 -12.65 -6.34 -9.81
N TRP A 15 -12.11 -6.30 -8.59
CA TRP A 15 -11.25 -5.20 -8.14
C TRP A 15 -9.79 -5.35 -8.54
N LEU A 16 -9.20 -6.54 -8.46
CA LEU A 16 -7.75 -6.71 -8.67
C LEU A 16 -7.26 -6.19 -10.02
N PRO A 17 -7.96 -6.38 -11.16
CA PRO A 17 -7.52 -5.79 -12.43
C PRO A 17 -7.44 -4.25 -12.38
N GLN A 18 -8.37 -3.61 -11.70
CA GLN A 18 -8.39 -2.15 -11.53
C GLN A 18 -7.24 -1.67 -10.63
N LEU A 19 -6.93 -2.42 -9.57
CA LEU A 19 -5.81 -2.13 -8.69
C LEU A 19 -4.48 -2.27 -9.44
N PHE A 20 -4.35 -3.29 -10.26
CA PHE A 20 -3.17 -3.44 -11.11
C PHE A 20 -3.00 -2.28 -12.08
N ASP A 21 -4.07 -1.83 -12.71
CA ASP A 21 -4.00 -0.71 -13.65
C ASP A 21 -3.51 0.57 -12.95
N LEU A 22 -3.93 0.80 -11.72
CA LEU A 22 -3.48 1.94 -10.93
C LEU A 22 -1.98 1.81 -10.57
N LEU A 23 -1.57 0.63 -10.12
CA LEU A 23 -0.16 0.31 -9.83
C LEU A 23 0.69 0.49 -11.09
N TYR A 24 0.28 -0.09 -12.19
CA TYR A 24 1.01 -0.02 -13.46
C TYR A 24 1.18 1.43 -13.93
N ASP A 25 0.11 2.21 -13.90
CA ASP A 25 0.15 3.62 -14.32
C ASP A 25 1.16 4.43 -13.51
N ASN A 26 1.27 4.17 -12.21
CA ASN A 26 2.24 4.84 -11.35
C ASN A 26 3.67 4.35 -11.56
N MET A 27 3.86 3.03 -11.71
CA MET A 27 5.19 2.42 -11.66
C MET A 27 5.87 2.29 -13.01
N LYS A 28 5.15 2.34 -14.12
CA LYS A 28 5.71 2.17 -15.48
C LYS A 28 6.81 3.19 -15.82
N THR A 29 6.76 4.38 -15.22
CA THR A 29 7.77 5.43 -15.40
C THR A 29 8.83 5.42 -14.30
N ILE A 30 8.49 4.96 -13.10
CA ILE A 30 9.42 4.93 -11.94
C ILE A 30 10.34 3.72 -12.04
N ALA A 31 9.76 2.55 -12.30
CA ALA A 31 10.45 1.26 -12.27
C ALA A 31 9.96 0.34 -13.40
N PRO A 32 10.24 0.68 -14.67
CA PRO A 32 9.80 -0.16 -15.81
C PRO A 32 10.45 -1.54 -15.72
N SER A 33 9.66 -2.60 -15.92
CA SER A 33 10.12 -3.98 -15.86
C SER A 33 10.74 -4.50 -17.15
N GLY A 34 10.46 -3.82 -18.27
CA GLY A 34 10.81 -4.32 -19.61
C GLY A 34 9.84 -5.36 -20.16
N LYS A 35 8.84 -5.77 -19.38
CA LYS A 35 7.78 -6.68 -19.80
C LYS A 35 6.60 -5.93 -20.41
N SER A 36 5.76 -6.64 -21.18
CA SER A 36 4.50 -6.06 -21.66
C SER A 36 3.51 -5.85 -20.52
N TYR A 37 2.55 -4.95 -20.73
CA TYR A 37 1.45 -4.73 -19.79
C TYR A 37 0.71 -6.03 -19.47
N GLU A 38 0.38 -6.82 -20.49
CA GLU A 38 -0.33 -8.09 -20.32
C GLU A 38 0.47 -9.10 -19.50
N ALA A 39 1.78 -9.17 -19.73
CA ALA A 39 2.66 -10.08 -19.00
C ALA A 39 2.78 -9.66 -17.53
N GLU A 40 2.98 -8.38 -17.25
CA GLU A 40 3.02 -7.86 -15.88
C GLU A 40 1.70 -8.08 -15.15
N LYS A 41 0.58 -7.83 -15.83
CA LYS A 41 -0.76 -7.99 -15.26
C LYS A 41 -1.02 -9.46 -14.89
N ALA A 42 -0.71 -10.39 -15.80
CA ALA A 42 -0.88 -11.82 -15.55
C ALA A 42 -0.02 -12.28 -14.36
N GLU A 43 1.23 -11.83 -14.27
CA GLU A 43 2.14 -12.16 -13.18
C GLU A 43 1.62 -11.61 -11.85
N TRP A 44 1.24 -10.34 -11.81
CA TRP A 44 0.75 -9.70 -10.60
C TRP A 44 -0.54 -10.34 -10.09
N LEU A 45 -1.52 -10.58 -10.99
CA LEU A 45 -2.78 -11.24 -10.64
C LEU A 45 -2.54 -12.68 -10.17
N GLY A 46 -1.60 -13.39 -10.82
CA GLY A 46 -1.24 -14.75 -10.45
C GLY A 46 -0.60 -14.84 -9.06
N ASN A 47 0.05 -13.78 -8.59
CA ASN A 47 0.67 -13.73 -7.26
C ASN A 47 -0.31 -13.20 -6.20
N VAL A 48 -1.02 -12.13 -6.48
CA VAL A 48 -1.84 -11.42 -5.48
C VAL A 48 -3.15 -12.15 -5.20
N SER A 49 -3.82 -12.68 -6.24
CA SER A 49 -5.11 -13.34 -6.05
C SER A 49 -5.02 -14.54 -5.09
N PRO A 50 -4.06 -15.47 -5.25
CA PRO A 50 -3.89 -16.56 -4.26
C PRO A 50 -3.43 -16.05 -2.89
N ALA A 51 -2.60 -15.03 -2.85
CA ALA A 51 -2.10 -14.49 -1.58
C ALA A 51 -3.22 -13.92 -0.71
N LEU A 52 -4.24 -13.32 -1.31
CA LEU A 52 -5.40 -12.77 -0.58
C LEU A 52 -6.27 -13.85 0.06
N GLU A 53 -6.21 -15.09 -0.42
CA GLU A 53 -6.92 -16.22 0.21
C GLU A 53 -6.28 -16.63 1.53
N LYS A 54 -5.05 -16.23 1.78
CA LYS A 54 -4.33 -16.53 3.02
C LYS A 54 -4.62 -15.41 4.03
N ALA A 55 -5.34 -15.73 5.09
CA ALA A 55 -5.47 -14.81 6.22
C ALA A 55 -4.08 -14.56 6.83
N PRO A 56 -3.76 -13.35 7.27
CA PRO A 56 -4.61 -12.20 7.51
C PRO A 56 -4.47 -11.04 6.50
N ARG A 57 -4.13 -11.32 5.23
CA ARG A 57 -3.98 -10.27 4.22
C ARG A 57 -5.29 -9.54 3.92
N GLN A 58 -5.20 -8.23 3.81
CA GLN A 58 -6.34 -7.36 3.51
C GLN A 58 -5.94 -6.30 2.50
N VAL A 59 -6.93 -5.79 1.78
CA VAL A 59 -6.79 -4.63 0.91
C VAL A 59 -7.79 -3.57 1.35
N LEU A 60 -7.31 -2.37 1.62
CA LEU A 60 -8.15 -1.21 1.87
C LEU A 60 -8.33 -0.47 0.55
N LEU A 61 -9.57 -0.32 0.12
CA LEU A 61 -9.95 0.46 -1.06
C LEU A 61 -10.28 1.89 -0.63
N CYS A 62 -9.77 2.86 -1.36
CA CYS A 62 -9.96 4.27 -1.10
C CYS A 62 -10.70 4.91 -2.28
N PHE A 63 -11.83 5.54 -2.00
CA PHE A 63 -12.66 6.19 -3.01
C PHE A 63 -12.70 7.70 -2.78
N ALA A 64 -12.72 8.44 -3.86
CA ALA A 64 -12.97 9.88 -3.88
C ALA A 64 -14.16 10.14 -4.80
N ASP A 65 -15.23 10.70 -4.24
CA ASP A 65 -16.46 11.02 -4.97
C ASP A 65 -16.99 9.83 -5.80
N GLY A 66 -16.91 8.63 -5.23
CA GLY A 66 -17.41 7.39 -5.82
C GLY A 66 -16.44 6.67 -6.75
N GLU A 67 -15.28 7.26 -7.06
CA GLU A 67 -14.27 6.65 -7.91
C GLU A 67 -13.08 6.12 -7.11
N LEU A 68 -12.49 5.01 -7.56
CA LEU A 68 -11.30 4.43 -6.94
C LEU A 68 -10.13 5.44 -7.02
N ALA A 69 -9.68 5.91 -5.87
CA ALA A 69 -8.59 6.87 -5.73
C ALA A 69 -7.26 6.21 -5.34
N GLY A 70 -7.32 5.06 -4.71
CA GLY A 70 -6.12 4.35 -4.27
C GLY A 70 -6.43 3.07 -3.51
N PHE A 71 -5.37 2.37 -3.11
CA PHE A 71 -5.51 1.17 -2.29
C PHE A 71 -4.26 0.93 -1.44
N VAL A 72 -4.44 0.17 -0.37
CA VAL A 72 -3.36 -0.33 0.48
C VAL A 72 -3.55 -1.82 0.67
N GLN A 73 -2.51 -2.61 0.37
CA GLN A 73 -2.46 -4.03 0.69
C GLN A 73 -1.55 -4.23 1.89
N PHE A 74 -2.01 -4.97 2.88
CA PHE A 74 -1.27 -5.18 4.11
C PHE A 74 -1.68 -6.47 4.80
N TYR A 75 -0.85 -6.91 5.76
CA TYR A 75 -1.22 -7.93 6.74
C TYR A 75 -0.69 -7.55 8.12
N THR A 76 -1.27 -8.16 9.14
CA THR A 76 -0.78 -8.03 10.52
C THR A 76 -0.29 -9.38 11.01
N ARG A 77 0.77 -9.36 11.83
CA ARG A 77 1.30 -10.57 12.48
C ARG A 77 1.94 -10.15 13.80
N ALA A 78 1.46 -10.71 14.92
CA ALA A 78 1.87 -10.29 16.26
C ALA A 78 1.71 -8.77 16.42
N GLU A 79 2.77 -8.05 16.78
CA GLU A 79 2.74 -6.59 16.91
C GLU A 79 3.04 -5.83 15.60
N LEU A 80 3.21 -6.55 14.49
CA LEU A 80 3.65 -5.98 13.21
C LEU A 80 2.49 -5.68 12.27
N LEU A 81 2.49 -4.48 11.70
CA LEU A 81 1.78 -4.14 10.47
C LEU A 81 2.78 -4.18 9.31
N MET A 82 2.60 -5.11 8.38
CA MET A 82 3.38 -5.14 7.13
C MET A 82 2.55 -4.51 6.01
N VAL A 83 3.01 -3.38 5.50
CA VAL A 83 2.43 -2.72 4.34
C VAL A 83 3.13 -3.24 3.09
N GLU A 84 2.40 -3.97 2.27
CA GLU A 84 2.95 -4.61 1.07
C GLU A 84 2.87 -3.69 -0.15
N GLU A 85 1.80 -2.92 -0.26
CA GLU A 85 1.57 -2.03 -1.40
C GLU A 85 0.74 -0.81 -1.00
N VAL A 86 1.13 0.37 -1.48
CA VAL A 86 0.33 1.58 -1.38
C VAL A 86 0.36 2.26 -2.74
N GLN A 87 -0.79 2.41 -3.37
CA GLN A 87 -0.91 3.13 -4.62
C GLN A 87 -2.04 4.14 -4.57
N LEU A 88 -1.76 5.36 -5.00
CA LEU A 88 -2.73 6.43 -5.15
C LEU A 88 -2.73 6.89 -6.60
N ARG A 89 -3.89 7.29 -7.11
CA ARG A 89 -3.94 7.97 -8.41
C ARG A 89 -3.08 9.24 -8.36
N LYS A 90 -2.44 9.55 -9.46
CA LYS A 90 -1.52 10.70 -9.57
C LYS A 90 -2.15 12.02 -9.11
N THR A 91 -3.44 12.21 -9.37
CA THR A 91 -4.19 13.39 -8.94
C THR A 91 -4.22 13.57 -7.42
N TYR A 92 -3.99 12.50 -6.65
CA TYR A 92 -4.01 12.52 -5.18
C TYR A 92 -2.64 12.42 -4.54
N HIS A 93 -1.53 12.40 -5.32
CA HIS A 93 -0.17 12.22 -4.79
C HIS A 93 0.27 13.32 -3.82
N ARG A 94 -0.22 14.54 -3.98
CA ARG A 94 0.10 15.68 -3.11
C ARG A 94 -1.12 16.14 -2.29
N SER A 95 -2.08 15.25 -2.12
CA SER A 95 -3.29 15.52 -1.34
C SER A 95 -3.17 14.97 0.08
N PHE A 96 -4.17 15.25 0.91
CA PHE A 96 -4.27 14.68 2.25
C PHE A 96 -4.73 13.21 2.27
N LEU A 97 -4.97 12.60 1.10
CA LEU A 97 -5.50 11.22 1.05
C LEU A 97 -4.60 10.24 1.80
N PHE A 98 -3.29 10.30 1.60
CA PHE A 98 -2.35 9.40 2.28
C PHE A 98 -2.47 9.50 3.80
N TYR A 99 -2.53 10.70 4.35
CA TYR A 99 -2.69 10.90 5.80
C TYR A 99 -4.04 10.39 6.31
N ARG A 100 -5.10 10.53 5.53
CA ARG A 100 -6.41 10.00 5.87
C ARG A 100 -6.43 8.47 5.86
N ILE A 101 -5.72 7.85 4.92
CA ILE A 101 -5.51 6.40 4.89
C ILE A 101 -4.81 5.94 6.17
N CYS A 102 -3.69 6.58 6.52
CA CYS A 102 -2.93 6.26 7.72
C CYS A 102 -3.79 6.41 8.98
N LYS A 103 -4.58 7.47 9.06
CA LYS A 103 -5.50 7.70 10.18
C LYS A 103 -6.57 6.62 10.26
N PHE A 104 -7.16 6.24 9.13
CA PHE A 104 -8.16 5.19 9.08
C PHE A 104 -7.57 3.84 9.53
N LEU A 105 -6.41 3.45 9.01
CA LEU A 105 -5.73 2.22 9.40
C LEU A 105 -5.43 2.21 10.89
N ARG A 106 -4.85 3.29 11.40
CA ARG A 106 -4.55 3.41 12.84
C ARG A 106 -5.79 3.16 13.70
N ASN A 107 -6.94 3.74 13.31
CA ASN A 107 -8.16 3.62 14.08
C ASN A 107 -8.83 2.25 13.96
N SER A 108 -8.57 1.51 12.88
CA SER A 108 -9.14 0.18 12.65
C SER A 108 -8.24 -0.97 13.08
N LEU A 109 -6.95 -0.71 13.32
CA LEU A 109 -6.00 -1.75 13.75
C LEU A 109 -6.09 -2.01 15.26
N PRO A 110 -5.84 -3.27 15.69
CA PRO A 110 -5.73 -3.60 17.11
C PRO A 110 -4.64 -2.78 17.81
N THR A 111 -4.83 -2.52 19.11
CA THR A 111 -3.87 -1.76 19.92
C THR A 111 -2.53 -2.48 20.10
N GLU A 112 -2.50 -3.79 19.93
CA GLU A 112 -1.30 -4.62 20.00
C GLU A 112 -0.32 -4.33 18.86
N ILE A 113 -0.78 -3.74 17.75
CA ILE A 113 0.09 -3.37 16.64
C ILE A 113 0.90 -2.13 17.02
N THR A 114 2.22 -2.30 17.13
CA THR A 114 3.15 -1.27 17.59
C THR A 114 4.27 -0.98 16.59
N VAL A 115 4.51 -1.89 15.64
CA VAL A 115 5.59 -1.79 14.65
C VAL A 115 4.99 -1.77 13.26
N VAL A 116 5.53 -0.94 12.39
CA VAL A 116 5.18 -0.90 10.96
C VAL A 116 6.42 -1.16 10.12
N GLU A 117 6.28 -2.00 9.11
CA GLU A 117 7.30 -2.25 8.11
C GLU A 117 6.72 -2.11 6.71
N ALA A 118 7.56 -1.74 5.76
CA ALA A 118 7.20 -1.62 4.36
C ALA A 118 8.42 -1.85 3.47
N TYR A 119 8.17 -2.22 2.23
CA TYR A 119 9.18 -2.24 1.18
C TYR A 119 8.86 -1.16 0.15
N ALA A 120 9.90 -0.50 -0.37
CA ALA A 120 9.79 0.45 -1.46
C ALA A 120 10.84 0.14 -2.51
N GLU A 121 10.46 0.28 -3.78
CA GLU A 121 11.41 0.19 -4.89
C GLU A 121 12.47 1.30 -4.73
N LYS A 122 13.76 0.94 -4.90
CA LYS A 122 14.88 1.89 -4.72
C LYS A 122 14.74 3.17 -5.54
N ARG A 123 14.15 3.06 -6.72
CA ARG A 123 13.94 4.20 -7.62
C ARG A 123 12.74 5.07 -7.24
N ASN A 124 11.88 4.59 -6.35
CA ASN A 124 10.72 5.35 -5.89
C ASN A 124 11.09 6.23 -4.69
N LEU A 125 11.81 7.31 -4.95
CA LEU A 125 12.30 8.23 -3.92
C LEU A 125 11.14 8.97 -3.22
N TYR A 126 10.06 9.24 -3.93
CA TYR A 126 8.88 9.89 -3.35
C TYR A 126 8.28 9.04 -2.23
N SER A 127 8.07 7.75 -2.48
CA SER A 127 7.53 6.82 -1.49
C SER A 127 8.45 6.69 -0.27
N GLN A 128 9.77 6.58 -0.50
CA GLN A 128 10.74 6.50 0.59
C GLN A 128 10.72 7.75 1.48
N LYS A 129 10.71 8.93 0.87
CA LYS A 129 10.65 10.21 1.61
C LYS A 129 9.37 10.33 2.42
N LEU A 130 8.25 9.89 1.85
CA LEU A 130 6.96 9.94 2.54
C LEU A 130 6.97 9.06 3.79
N MET A 131 7.50 7.84 3.69
CA MET A 131 7.63 6.92 4.81
C MET A 131 8.61 7.45 5.87
N GLN A 132 9.72 8.02 5.44
CA GLN A 132 10.70 8.64 6.36
C GLN A 132 10.10 9.83 7.12
N LYS A 133 9.26 10.63 6.47
CA LYS A 133 8.50 11.70 7.14
C LYS A 133 7.60 11.17 8.26
N LEU A 134 7.07 9.97 8.12
CA LEU A 134 6.27 9.33 9.15
C LEU A 134 7.10 8.69 10.27
N GLY A 135 8.43 8.80 10.22
CA GLY A 135 9.34 8.26 11.24
C GLY A 135 9.84 6.86 10.93
N MET A 136 9.65 6.35 9.73
CA MET A 136 10.24 5.08 9.32
C MET A 136 11.68 5.28 8.87
N GLU A 137 12.52 4.28 9.11
CA GLU A 137 13.92 4.28 8.74
C GLU A 137 14.24 3.10 7.83
N VAL A 138 15.15 3.29 6.87
CA VAL A 138 15.66 2.20 6.05
C VAL A 138 16.55 1.32 6.93
N ILE A 139 16.18 0.05 7.04
CA ILE A 139 16.93 -0.94 7.87
C ILE A 139 17.72 -1.93 7.02
N ALA A 140 17.38 -2.09 5.74
CA ALA A 140 18.07 -3.03 4.85
C ALA A 140 17.80 -2.67 3.39
N GLU A 141 18.63 -3.19 2.51
CA GLU A 141 18.41 -3.23 1.06
C GLU A 141 18.31 -4.70 0.64
N GLU A 142 17.26 -5.01 -0.13
CA GLU A 142 16.99 -6.38 -0.60
C GLU A 142 16.67 -6.34 -2.10
N GLY A 143 17.67 -6.69 -2.92
CA GLY A 143 17.54 -6.65 -4.37
C GLY A 143 17.16 -5.22 -4.85
N PRO A 144 16.06 -5.07 -5.61
CA PRO A 144 15.63 -3.74 -6.08
C PRO A 144 14.88 -2.92 -5.03
N PHE A 145 14.73 -3.44 -3.80
CA PHE A 145 13.91 -2.83 -2.76
C PHE A 145 14.74 -2.32 -1.58
N VAL A 146 14.21 -1.31 -0.90
CA VAL A 146 14.62 -0.94 0.45
C VAL A 146 13.55 -1.40 1.43
N HIS A 147 13.99 -1.88 2.60
CA HIS A 147 13.13 -2.30 3.70
C HIS A 147 13.11 -1.19 4.75
N LEU A 148 11.94 -0.69 5.07
CA LEU A 148 11.76 0.38 6.06
C LEU A 148 11.00 -0.15 7.26
N ARG A 149 11.34 0.38 8.44
CA ARG A 149 10.71 0.04 9.71
C ARG A 149 10.52 1.27 10.57
N GLY A 150 9.43 1.31 11.30
CA GLY A 150 9.13 2.37 12.25
C GLY A 150 8.25 1.91 13.40
N GLN A 151 8.18 2.73 14.43
CA GLN A 151 7.25 2.55 15.54
C GLN A 151 5.94 3.25 15.22
N LEU A 152 4.83 2.58 15.48
CA LEU A 152 3.51 3.14 15.18
C LEU A 152 3.15 4.34 16.08
N GLU A 153 3.68 4.39 17.31
CA GLU A 153 3.34 5.45 18.26
C GLU A 153 3.79 6.86 17.83
N PRO A 154 5.02 7.09 17.32
CA PRO A 154 5.38 8.37 16.73
C PRO A 154 4.49 8.75 15.55
N MET A 155 4.14 7.76 14.71
CA MET A 155 3.23 7.98 13.60
C MET A 155 1.84 8.42 14.10
N ARG A 156 1.35 7.82 15.18
CA ARG A 156 0.07 8.21 15.80
C ARG A 156 0.06 9.68 16.21
N LYS A 157 1.16 10.17 16.78
CA LYS A 157 1.29 11.60 17.15
C LYS A 157 1.25 12.50 15.92
N TYR A 158 1.93 12.10 14.86
CA TYR A 158 1.95 12.86 13.62
C TYR A 158 0.58 12.91 12.93
N LEU A 159 -0.25 11.89 13.13
CA LEU A 159 -1.55 11.74 12.48
C LEU A 159 -2.74 12.27 13.34
N ARG A 160 -2.47 12.94 14.44
CA ARG A 160 -3.51 13.54 15.31
C ARG A 160 -4.24 14.70 14.67
#